data_941e98aa9c07f364273dfa21281a1cb7
#
_entry.id   941e98aa9c07f364273dfa21281a1cb7
#
_cell.length_a   1.000
_cell.length_b   1.000
_cell.length_c   1.000
_cell.angle_alpha   90.00
_cell.angle_beta   90.00
_cell.angle_gamma   90.00
#
_symmetry.space_group_name_H-M   'P 1'
#
loop_
_entity.id
_entity.type
_entity.pdbx_description
1 polymer ?
#
loop_
_entity_poly.entity_id
_entity_poly.type
_entity_poly.pdbx_seq_one_letter_code
_entity_poly.pdbx_strand_id
1 'polypeptide(L)'
;MPDGKTIFIHERGKWSDLGYHAIITVADDSYIGSSWPNPYKPSNPKIKLDKYAGAIKAGTYIYQFSHKAHNGSIGFNLRTLTGMFNGSIPTLNMNPNQNNQLYATNVDLHAGDKPNWRGSLACLTINPYYAKDLFEKFVENEQGLL
;
A
#
# COMPACT_ATOMS: atom_id res chain seq x y z
N MET A 1 18.63 13.84 1.13
CA MET A 1 18.04 12.49 0.91
C MET A 1 17.43 12.01 2.20
N PRO A 2 16.27 11.38 2.15
CA PRO A 2 15.73 10.70 3.32
C PRO A 2 16.66 9.59 3.78
N ASP A 3 16.96 9.55 5.05
CA ASP A 3 17.95 8.66 5.64
C ASP A 3 17.34 7.61 6.60
N GLY A 4 16.03 7.55 6.66
CA GLY A 4 15.34 6.51 7.41
C GLY A 4 15.53 5.11 6.83
N LYS A 5 15.03 4.11 7.52
CA LYS A 5 15.10 2.72 7.08
C LYS A 5 14.47 2.56 5.70
N THR A 6 15.05 1.71 4.87
CA THR A 6 14.45 1.37 3.58
C THR A 6 13.39 0.29 3.79
N ILE A 7 12.22 0.51 3.19
CA ILE A 7 11.16 -0.48 3.13
C ILE A 7 11.17 -1.09 1.73
N PHE A 8 11.32 -2.40 1.65
CA PHE A 8 11.19 -3.13 0.39
C PHE A 8 9.83 -3.79 0.33
N ILE A 9 9.12 -3.55 -0.77
CA ILE A 9 7.87 -4.24 -1.06
C ILE A 9 8.07 -5.03 -2.36
N HIS A 10 8.03 -6.32 -2.25
CA HIS A 10 8.30 -7.21 -3.37
C HIS A 10 7.35 -8.41 -3.35
N GLU A 11 7.40 -9.18 -4.43
CA GLU A 11 6.57 -10.35 -4.65
C GLU A 11 5.07 -10.10 -4.52
N ARG A 12 4.49 -9.65 -5.60
CA ARG A 12 3.05 -9.69 -5.77
C ARG A 12 2.68 -11.13 -6.07
N GLY A 13 2.20 -11.82 -5.04
CA GLY A 13 1.73 -13.19 -5.18
C GLY A 13 0.53 -13.32 -6.11
N LYS A 14 0.10 -14.56 -6.33
CA LYS A 14 -1.07 -14.85 -7.13
C LYS A 14 -2.32 -14.29 -6.47
N TRP A 15 -3.30 -14.01 -7.30
CA TRP A 15 -4.63 -13.62 -6.87
C TRP A 15 -5.23 -14.67 -5.94
N SER A 16 -5.81 -14.21 -4.85
CA SER A 16 -6.55 -15.04 -3.88
C SER A 16 -7.72 -14.23 -3.33
N ASP A 17 -8.52 -14.82 -2.46
CA ASP A 17 -9.59 -14.10 -1.75
C ASP A 17 -9.07 -12.94 -0.90
N LEU A 18 -7.81 -12.97 -0.54
CA LEU A 18 -7.12 -11.90 0.19
C LEU A 18 -6.52 -10.82 -0.73
N GLY A 19 -6.66 -11.00 -2.06
CA GLY A 19 -6.06 -10.12 -3.05
C GLY A 19 -4.60 -10.48 -3.37
N TYR A 20 -3.85 -9.54 -3.89
CA TYR A 20 -2.44 -9.74 -4.19
C TYR A 20 -1.60 -9.61 -2.93
N HIS A 21 -0.91 -10.69 -2.62
CA HIS A 21 0.02 -10.69 -1.51
C HIS A 21 1.27 -9.91 -1.86
N ALA A 22 1.77 -9.17 -0.91
CA ALA A 22 3.06 -8.51 -0.98
C ALA A 22 3.89 -8.92 0.22
N ILE A 23 5.20 -8.88 0.05
CA ILE A 23 6.14 -9.07 1.15
C ILE A 23 6.79 -7.73 1.44
N ILE A 24 6.65 -7.28 2.68
CA ILE A 24 7.19 -6.02 3.17
C ILE A 24 8.40 -6.36 4.02
N THR A 25 9.58 -5.92 3.59
CA THR A 25 10.83 -6.22 4.30
C THR A 25 11.45 -4.93 4.82
N VAL A 26 11.76 -4.92 6.11
CA VAL A 26 12.47 -3.83 6.77
C VAL A 26 13.59 -4.45 7.60
N ALA A 27 14.84 -4.05 7.33
CA ALA A 27 16.01 -4.68 7.93
C ALA A 27 15.96 -6.20 7.72
N ASP A 28 15.98 -7.00 8.78
CA ASP A 28 15.99 -8.45 8.68
C ASP A 28 14.59 -9.08 8.81
N ASP A 29 13.55 -8.28 8.94
CA ASP A 29 12.20 -8.77 9.16
C ASP A 29 11.33 -8.61 7.92
N SER A 30 10.49 -9.60 7.68
CA SER A 30 9.53 -9.62 6.57
C SER A 30 8.13 -9.84 7.09
N TYR A 31 7.17 -9.15 6.45
CA TYR A 31 5.76 -9.18 6.80
C TYR A 31 4.92 -9.42 5.57
N ILE A 32 3.81 -10.11 5.73
CA ILE A 32 2.85 -10.31 4.65
C ILE A 32 1.87 -9.13 4.63
N GLY A 33 1.64 -8.61 3.45
CA GLY A 33 0.67 -7.55 3.22
C GLY A 33 -0.04 -7.72 1.89
N SER A 34 -0.66 -6.65 1.43
CA SER A 34 -1.33 -6.62 0.13
C SER A 34 -0.94 -5.35 -0.62
N SER A 35 -0.68 -5.50 -1.91
CA SER A 35 -0.45 -4.39 -2.83
C SER A 35 -1.62 -4.18 -3.78
N TRP A 36 -2.73 -4.86 -3.55
CA TRP A 36 -3.90 -4.82 -4.41
C TRP A 36 -5.04 -4.04 -3.75
N PRO A 37 -5.74 -3.19 -4.51
CA PRO A 37 -6.88 -2.47 -3.96
C PRO A 37 -8.05 -3.42 -3.66
N ASN A 38 -8.90 -2.99 -2.76
CA ASN A 38 -10.09 -3.72 -2.35
C ASN A 38 -11.23 -3.50 -3.35
N PRO A 39 -12.14 -4.42 -3.52
CA PRO A 39 -12.01 -5.87 -3.64
C PRO A 39 -12.43 -6.32 -5.03
N TYR A 40 -11.54 -6.77 -5.83
CA TYR A 40 -11.93 -7.44 -7.06
C TYR A 40 -11.70 -8.94 -6.92
N LYS A 41 -12.79 -9.72 -7.08
CA LYS A 41 -12.70 -11.16 -7.18
C LYS A 41 -13.08 -11.56 -8.60
N PRO A 42 -12.13 -11.98 -9.44
CA PRO A 42 -12.45 -12.44 -10.79
C PRO A 42 -13.47 -13.57 -10.83
N SER A 43 -13.49 -14.39 -9.78
CA SER A 43 -14.44 -15.49 -9.64
C SER A 43 -15.85 -15.06 -9.23
N ASN A 44 -16.05 -13.82 -8.85
CA ASN A 44 -17.35 -13.28 -8.47
C ASN A 44 -17.66 -12.00 -9.23
N PRO A 45 -18.43 -12.08 -10.34
CA PRO A 45 -18.72 -10.92 -11.17
C PRO A 45 -19.58 -9.85 -10.49
N LYS A 46 -20.17 -10.14 -9.34
CA LYS A 46 -20.92 -9.16 -8.56
C LYS A 46 -20.02 -8.22 -7.77
N ILE A 47 -18.77 -8.61 -7.51
CA ILE A 47 -17.79 -7.77 -6.84
C ILE A 47 -16.97 -7.07 -7.91
N LYS A 48 -17.23 -5.79 -8.09
CA LYS A 48 -16.53 -4.96 -9.08
C LYS A 48 -15.39 -4.19 -8.42
N LEU A 49 -14.28 -4.09 -9.14
CA LEU A 49 -13.23 -3.15 -8.79
C LEU A 49 -13.79 -1.73 -8.92
N ASP A 50 -13.59 -0.90 -7.90
CA ASP A 50 -13.92 0.50 -7.97
C ASP A 50 -13.15 1.13 -9.14
N LYS A 51 -13.84 1.99 -9.91
CA LYS A 51 -13.22 2.65 -11.07
C LYS A 51 -12.00 3.51 -10.71
N TYR A 52 -11.88 3.90 -9.45
CA TYR A 52 -10.77 4.70 -8.94
C TYR A 52 -9.70 3.84 -8.26
N ALA A 53 -9.92 2.54 -8.15
CA ALA A 53 -8.96 1.66 -7.51
C ALA A 53 -7.86 1.25 -8.48
N GLY A 54 -6.64 1.13 -7.98
CA GLY A 54 -5.51 0.65 -8.77
C GLY A 54 -4.32 0.35 -7.88
N ALA A 55 -3.55 -0.67 -8.24
CA ALA A 55 -2.30 -0.95 -7.57
C ALA A 55 -1.23 0.04 -8.03
N ILE A 56 -0.43 0.56 -7.12
CA ILE A 56 0.66 1.45 -7.50
C ILE A 56 1.69 0.71 -8.36
N LYS A 57 2.29 1.43 -9.30
CA LYS A 57 3.35 0.86 -10.14
C LYS A 57 4.59 0.55 -9.33
N ALA A 58 5.32 -0.48 -9.74
CA ALA A 58 6.65 -0.73 -9.19
C ALA A 58 7.55 0.48 -9.43
N GLY A 59 8.38 0.80 -8.45
CA GLY A 59 9.27 1.95 -8.51
C GLY A 59 9.79 2.28 -7.12
N THR A 60 10.47 3.42 -7.03
CA THR A 60 11.00 3.93 -5.77
C THR A 60 10.15 5.12 -5.34
N TYR A 61 9.73 5.08 -4.09
CA TYR A 61 8.91 6.12 -3.46
C TYR A 61 9.60 6.60 -2.19
N ILE A 62 9.10 7.69 -1.63
CA ILE A 62 9.52 8.18 -0.32
C ILE A 62 8.34 8.02 0.62
N TYR A 63 8.59 7.46 1.79
CA TYR A 63 7.61 7.40 2.86
C TYR A 63 7.90 8.40 3.96
N GLN A 64 6.87 8.80 4.68
CA GLN A 64 6.97 9.45 5.98
C GLN A 64 6.09 8.68 6.97
N PHE A 65 6.70 8.20 8.03
CA PHE A 65 5.99 7.51 9.10
C PHE A 65 5.31 8.52 10.04
N SER A 66 4.07 8.24 10.40
CA SER A 66 3.35 9.03 11.40
C SER A 66 2.32 8.18 12.13
N HIS A 67 2.11 8.48 13.39
CA HIS A 67 1.04 7.87 14.18
C HIS A 67 -0.35 8.33 13.73
N LYS A 68 -0.43 9.30 12.82
CA LYS A 68 -1.69 9.84 12.28
C LYS A 68 -1.68 9.92 10.75
N ALA A 69 -0.91 9.05 10.09
CA ALA A 69 -0.73 9.11 8.64
C ALA A 69 -2.00 8.82 7.85
N HIS A 70 -2.85 7.89 8.34
CA HIS A 70 -4.00 7.39 7.60
C HIS A 70 -5.27 7.58 8.40
N ASN A 71 -6.07 8.61 8.06
CA ASN A 71 -7.34 8.94 8.73
C ASN A 71 -7.22 8.99 10.27
N GLY A 72 -6.12 9.55 10.77
CA GLY A 72 -5.82 9.59 12.21
C GLY A 72 -5.22 8.32 12.78
N SER A 73 -4.97 7.31 11.95
CA SER A 73 -4.33 6.05 12.33
C SER A 73 -2.87 6.02 11.90
N ILE A 74 -2.10 5.18 12.57
CA ILE A 74 -0.68 4.99 12.30
C ILE A 74 -0.42 4.41 10.91
N GLY A 75 0.62 4.87 10.25
CA GLY A 75 1.01 4.37 8.93
C GLY A 75 2.11 5.20 8.29
N PHE A 76 2.21 5.05 6.98
CA PHE A 76 3.23 5.73 6.17
C PHE A 76 2.55 6.45 5.02
N ASN A 77 2.73 7.76 4.94
CA ASN A 77 2.34 8.51 3.74
C ASN A 77 3.39 8.29 2.66
N LEU A 78 2.96 8.20 1.41
CA LEU A 78 3.84 7.96 0.28
C LEU A 78 3.85 9.14 -0.69
N ARG A 79 4.96 9.33 -1.36
CA ARG A 79 5.10 10.24 -2.49
C ARG A 79 6.10 9.70 -3.51
N THR A 80 6.01 10.19 -4.75
CA THR A 80 7.08 9.99 -5.72
C THR A 80 8.33 10.76 -5.31
N LEU A 81 9.46 10.47 -5.96
CA LEU A 81 10.73 11.14 -5.64
C LEU A 81 10.68 12.66 -5.82
N THR A 82 9.85 13.14 -6.75
CA THR A 82 9.70 14.55 -7.08
C THR A 82 8.35 15.14 -6.69
N GLY A 83 7.44 14.30 -6.18
CA GLY A 83 6.10 14.71 -5.81
C GLY A 83 5.98 15.15 -4.37
N MET A 84 4.73 15.31 -3.94
CA MET A 84 4.37 15.71 -2.58
C MET A 84 3.60 14.58 -1.91
N PHE A 85 3.70 14.48 -0.59
CA PHE A 85 2.83 13.57 0.18
C PHE A 85 1.38 13.92 -0.10
N ASN A 86 0.54 12.88 -0.18
CA ASN A 86 -0.85 12.93 -0.61
C ASN A 86 -1.05 13.34 -2.08
N GLY A 87 0.02 13.50 -2.84
CA GLY A 87 -0.03 13.78 -4.27
C GLY A 87 -0.23 12.54 -5.11
N SER A 88 -0.15 12.70 -6.42
CA SER A 88 -0.40 11.63 -7.39
C SER A 88 0.71 10.59 -7.41
N ILE A 89 0.32 9.33 -7.37
CA ILE A 89 1.21 8.17 -7.54
C ILE A 89 0.71 7.36 -8.73
N PRO A 90 1.58 6.96 -9.67
CA PRO A 90 1.15 6.20 -10.83
C PRO A 90 0.65 4.81 -10.45
N THR A 91 -0.43 4.39 -11.11
CA THR A 91 -1.05 3.09 -10.88
C THR A 91 -1.08 2.24 -12.15
N LEU A 92 -1.24 0.94 -11.95
CA LEU A 92 -1.44 -0.01 -13.03
C LEU A 92 -2.87 0.10 -13.57
N ASN A 93 -3.02 -0.18 -14.86
CA ASN A 93 -4.33 -0.35 -15.47
C ASN A 93 -4.90 -1.72 -15.04
N MET A 94 -5.84 -1.70 -14.12
CA MET A 94 -6.34 -2.90 -13.46
C MET A 94 -7.53 -3.53 -14.16
N ASN A 95 -8.32 -2.74 -14.86
CA ASN A 95 -9.55 -3.20 -15.48
C ASN A 95 -9.78 -2.45 -16.80
N PRO A 96 -9.45 -3.07 -17.94
CA PRO A 96 -9.58 -2.41 -19.25
C PRO A 96 -11.02 -2.08 -19.65
N ASN A 97 -12.02 -2.66 -18.99
CA ASN A 97 -13.43 -2.42 -19.28
C ASN A 97 -14.04 -1.28 -18.47
N GLN A 98 -13.25 -0.63 -17.61
CA GLN A 98 -13.68 0.53 -16.83
C GLN A 98 -12.75 1.70 -17.08
N ASN A 99 -13.20 2.91 -16.74
CA ASN A 99 -12.31 4.09 -16.76
C ASN A 99 -11.20 3.89 -15.73
N ASN A 100 -10.08 3.37 -16.20
CA ASN A 100 -8.95 3.09 -15.33
C ASN A 100 -8.27 4.39 -14.95
N GLN A 101 -8.18 4.61 -13.67
CA GLN A 101 -7.36 5.68 -13.15
C GLN A 101 -5.90 5.26 -13.24
N LEU A 102 -5.08 6.07 -13.91
CA LEU A 102 -3.64 5.84 -14.04
C LEU A 102 -2.84 6.43 -12.87
N TYR A 103 -3.49 7.15 -11.98
CA TYR A 103 -2.91 7.79 -10.81
C TYR A 103 -3.85 7.67 -9.63
N ALA A 104 -3.27 7.58 -8.44
CA ALA A 104 -4.02 7.65 -7.19
C ALA A 104 -3.42 8.73 -6.29
N THR A 105 -4.24 9.30 -5.43
CA THR A 105 -3.80 10.28 -4.43
C THR A 105 -4.00 9.72 -3.02
N ASN A 106 -3.36 10.32 -2.04
CA ASN A 106 -3.43 9.89 -0.64
C ASN A 106 -3.08 8.42 -0.46
N VAL A 107 -2.04 7.96 -1.15
CA VAL A 107 -1.59 6.57 -1.07
C VAL A 107 -0.73 6.40 0.17
N ASP A 108 -1.10 5.44 0.99
CA ASP A 108 -0.45 5.15 2.26
C ASP A 108 -0.08 3.66 2.35
N LEU A 109 0.83 3.33 3.26
CA LEU A 109 1.00 1.98 3.77
C LEU A 109 0.41 1.97 5.18
N HIS A 110 -0.58 1.14 5.42
CA HIS A 110 -1.27 1.06 6.69
C HIS A 110 -1.70 -0.38 7.02
N ALA A 111 -2.21 -0.60 8.23
CA ALA A 111 -2.77 -1.89 8.58
C ALA A 111 -4.04 -2.14 7.76
N GLY A 112 -4.13 -3.33 7.20
CA GLY A 112 -5.33 -3.75 6.48
C GLY A 112 -6.47 -4.11 7.42
N ASP A 113 -7.68 -4.17 6.88
CA ASP A 113 -8.85 -4.57 7.65
C ASP A 113 -8.86 -6.08 7.90
N LYS A 114 -9.25 -6.46 9.10
CA LYS A 114 -9.50 -7.88 9.42
C LYS A 114 -10.82 -8.33 8.78
N PRO A 115 -10.91 -9.57 8.33
CA PRO A 115 -9.89 -10.63 8.34
C PRO A 115 -9.01 -10.69 7.09
N ASN A 116 -9.27 -9.89 6.06
CA ASN A 116 -8.69 -10.07 4.74
C ASN A 116 -7.61 -9.05 4.35
N TRP A 117 -7.20 -8.18 5.27
CA TRP A 117 -6.09 -7.23 5.15
C TRP A 117 -6.23 -6.17 4.06
N ARG A 118 -7.38 -6.12 3.43
CA ARG A 118 -7.68 -5.14 2.40
C ARG A 118 -8.34 -3.92 3.02
N GLY A 119 -8.77 -3.01 2.25
CA GLY A 119 -9.49 -1.85 2.74
C GLY A 119 -8.96 -0.58 2.13
N SER A 120 -8.65 -0.62 0.81
CA SER A 120 -8.05 0.52 0.16
C SER A 120 -8.42 0.58 -1.31
N LEU A 121 -8.36 1.78 -1.88
CA LEU A 121 -8.48 2.01 -3.32
C LEU A 121 -7.13 1.84 -4.03
N ALA A 122 -6.04 2.17 -3.37
CA ALA A 122 -4.68 2.03 -3.94
C ALA A 122 -3.60 1.81 -2.88
N CYS A 123 -3.90 2.00 -1.61
CA CYS A 123 -2.92 1.88 -0.54
C CYS A 123 -2.34 0.47 -0.43
N LEU A 124 -1.11 0.43 0.05
CA LEU A 124 -0.49 -0.82 0.47
C LEU A 124 -0.97 -1.14 1.89
N THR A 125 -1.17 -2.40 2.17
CA THR A 125 -1.61 -2.82 3.51
C THR A 125 -0.72 -3.91 4.06
N ILE A 126 -0.53 -3.89 5.37
CA ILE A 126 0.13 -4.96 6.11
C ILE A 126 -0.92 -5.78 6.86
N ASN A 127 -0.68 -7.07 7.00
CA ASN A 127 -1.48 -7.94 7.84
C ASN A 127 -1.62 -7.31 9.25
N PRO A 128 -2.84 -7.01 9.70
CA PRO A 128 -3.06 -6.28 10.94
C PRO A 128 -2.53 -7.00 12.18
N TYR A 129 -2.38 -8.32 12.13
CA TYR A 129 -1.84 -9.09 13.25
C TYR A 129 -0.36 -8.82 13.50
N TYR A 130 0.37 -8.30 12.51
CA TYR A 130 1.81 -8.02 12.60
C TYR A 130 2.14 -6.53 12.44
N ALA A 131 1.13 -5.69 12.26
CA ALA A 131 1.33 -4.28 11.99
C ALA A 131 2.07 -3.56 13.13
N LYS A 132 1.77 -3.90 14.37
CA LYS A 132 2.43 -3.31 15.54
C LYS A 132 3.94 -3.54 15.50
N ASP A 133 4.38 -4.76 15.19
CA ASP A 133 5.80 -5.08 15.12
C ASP A 133 6.53 -4.25 14.05
N LEU A 134 5.91 -4.08 12.88
CA LEU A 134 6.45 -3.21 11.85
C LEU A 134 6.54 -1.76 12.32
N PHE A 135 5.45 -1.23 12.85
CA PHE A 135 5.39 0.19 13.21
C PHE A 135 6.34 0.56 14.35
N GLU A 136 6.61 -0.35 15.27
CA GLU A 136 7.56 -0.13 16.38
C GLU A 136 8.99 0.09 15.91
N LYS A 137 9.32 -0.25 14.66
CA LYS A 137 10.65 -0.03 14.08
C LYS A 137 10.90 1.41 13.65
N PHE A 138 9.87 2.25 13.67
CA PHE A 138 9.93 3.61 13.12
C PHE A 138 9.65 4.66 14.19
N VAL A 139 10.18 5.85 13.97
CA VAL A 139 9.91 7.01 14.83
C VAL A 139 9.08 8.03 14.06
N GLU A 140 8.33 8.85 14.80
CA GLU A 140 7.48 9.90 14.20
C GLU A 140 8.28 10.78 13.24
N ASN A 141 7.71 11.02 12.06
CA ASN A 141 8.28 11.82 10.98
C ASN A 141 9.53 11.21 10.32
N GLU A 142 9.88 9.97 10.62
CA GLU A 142 10.95 9.28 9.88
C GLU A 142 10.60 9.22 8.40
N GLN A 143 11.54 9.58 7.53
CA GLN A 143 11.42 9.50 6.08
C GLN A 143 12.50 8.59 5.52
N GLY A 144 12.14 7.77 4.55
CA GLY A 144 13.05 6.86 3.89
C GLY A 144 12.52 6.42 2.53
N LEU A 145 13.24 5.50 1.91
CA LEU A 145 12.84 4.94 0.62
C LEU A 145 11.90 3.75 0.80
N LEU A 146 10.99 3.61 -0.15
CA LEU A 146 10.07 2.47 -0.23
C LEU A 146 10.11 1.88 -1.64
#